data_45d928a328d9ec8fbe983095f73119da
#
_entry.id   45d928a328d9ec8fbe983095f73119da
#
_cell.length_a   1.000
_cell.length_b   1.000
_cell.length_c   1.000
_cell.angle_alpha   90.00
_cell.angle_beta   90.00
_cell.angle_gamma   90.00
#
_symmetry.space_group_name_H-M   'P 1'
#
loop_
_entity.id
_entity.type
_entity.pdbx_description
1 polymer ?
#
loop_
_entity_poly.entity_id
_entity_poly.type
_entity_poly.pdbx_seq_one_letter_code
_entity_poly.pdbx_strand_id
1 'polypeptide(L)'
;MTLLENNPQKKQSVIKRLFVNNSYCWLSCLCTVGVMMLVYYCYDLFPFGETTILRMDLYHQYGPLFAELYDRITNLKSLLYSWQTGLGSPFMGNYFNYLSSPSSIIMLILGHKNMPEAIAGMILAKAALSAASFTYFLKRSQDRHDYTTAAFGVLYAMSGYFIAYYWNVMWIDAMVYFPMVILGIEMIIKHRKPKIYIAFLALTLLSSYYMGYMTCIFSVIYFIVHYFANYDVSSLDITTPYTLTENGGKKYRFKDKLKGSLFLKSGFTFAFSSIAAAGLVAFALIPTYFILQNCSATSGTFPSDYKSYYSIFDFLANHLASVDPTIRSSGEDVLPNVYCGIATLILVPLYLFTKSISIKEKVAYVSLLGIFYFSFNVNFLNYIWHGFHYPNDLPYRFSFMYSFILLVLAYKAFTRLH
;
A
#
# COMPACT_ATOMS: atom_id res chain seq x y z
N MET A 1 -0.37 -51.12 21.20
CA MET A 1 -0.82 -50.16 22.24
C MET A 1 0.27 -49.11 22.37
N THR A 2 0.24 -48.14 21.49
CA THR A 2 1.26 -47.07 21.34
C THR A 2 0.62 -45.77 21.77
N LEU A 3 1.06 -45.24 22.88
CA LEU A 3 0.62 -44.00 23.50
C LEU A 3 0.93 -42.85 22.57
N LEU A 4 -0.09 -42.19 22.03
CA LEU A 4 -0.03 -40.90 21.39
C LEU A 4 0.32 -39.86 22.49
N GLU A 5 1.56 -39.44 22.54
CA GLU A 5 1.96 -38.28 23.33
C GLU A 5 1.26 -37.03 22.78
N ASN A 6 0.22 -36.61 23.48
CA ASN A 6 -0.35 -35.26 23.37
C ASN A 6 0.66 -34.29 23.92
N ASN A 7 1.45 -33.66 23.01
CA ASN A 7 2.32 -32.55 23.33
C ASN A 7 1.46 -31.26 23.42
N PRO A 8 1.15 -30.75 24.63
CA PRO A 8 0.37 -29.53 24.75
C PRO A 8 1.27 -28.38 24.27
N GLN A 9 1.02 -27.85 23.07
CA GLN A 9 1.61 -26.60 22.63
C GLN A 9 1.30 -25.55 23.70
N LYS A 10 2.30 -25.22 24.56
CA LYS A 10 2.22 -24.12 25.54
C LYS A 10 1.76 -22.88 24.78
N LYS A 11 0.57 -22.36 25.08
CA LYS A 11 0.09 -21.07 24.57
C LYS A 11 1.15 -20.01 24.92
N GLN A 12 1.90 -19.54 23.92
CA GLN A 12 2.86 -18.46 24.13
C GLN A 12 2.13 -17.23 24.69
N SER A 13 2.75 -16.55 25.66
CA SER A 13 2.15 -15.33 26.20
C SER A 13 1.96 -14.29 25.09
N VAL A 14 0.90 -13.48 25.18
CA VAL A 14 0.58 -12.43 24.22
C VAL A 14 1.79 -11.48 24.04
N ILE A 15 2.48 -11.15 25.14
CA ILE A 15 3.68 -10.29 25.14
C ILE A 15 4.78 -10.93 24.27
N LYS A 16 5.10 -12.20 24.47
CA LYS A 16 6.12 -12.90 23.68
C LYS A 16 5.75 -12.91 22.19
N ARG A 17 4.49 -13.12 21.87
CA ARG A 17 3.97 -13.14 20.49
C ARG A 17 4.04 -11.76 19.83
N LEU A 18 3.71 -10.69 20.53
CA LEU A 18 3.68 -9.33 19.98
C LEU A 18 5.08 -8.72 19.90
N PHE A 19 5.90 -8.83 20.95
CA PHE A 19 7.18 -8.14 21.04
C PHE A 19 8.35 -9.01 20.61
N VAL A 20 8.55 -10.16 21.20
CA VAL A 20 9.73 -11.00 20.92
C VAL A 20 9.70 -11.56 19.50
N ASN A 21 8.56 -12.11 19.08
CA ASN A 21 8.44 -12.67 17.74
C ASN A 21 8.42 -11.61 16.62
N ASN A 22 8.23 -10.33 16.94
CA ASN A 22 8.23 -9.22 16.00
C ASN A 22 9.26 -8.14 16.33
N SER A 23 10.37 -8.52 16.98
CA SER A 23 11.41 -7.59 17.44
C SER A 23 11.95 -6.68 16.32
N TYR A 24 12.16 -7.19 15.11
CA TYR A 24 12.64 -6.39 13.99
C TYR A 24 11.57 -5.47 13.38
N CYS A 25 10.28 -5.77 13.54
CA CYS A 25 9.22 -4.81 13.21
C CYS A 25 9.27 -3.61 14.19
N TRP A 26 9.49 -3.87 15.47
CA TRP A 26 9.69 -2.81 16.48
C TRP A 26 10.99 -2.04 16.24
N LEU A 27 12.06 -2.74 15.85
CA LEU A 27 13.33 -2.09 15.50
C LEU A 27 13.14 -1.14 14.31
N SER A 28 12.43 -1.54 13.25
CA SER A 28 12.16 -0.66 12.12
C SER A 28 11.30 0.55 12.50
N CYS A 29 10.30 0.37 13.38
CA CYS A 29 9.57 1.49 13.98
C CYS A 29 10.50 2.48 14.68
N LEU A 30 11.33 1.98 15.60
CA LEU A 30 12.23 2.82 16.40
C LEU A 30 13.24 3.56 15.53
N CYS A 31 13.85 2.87 14.55
CA CYS A 31 14.77 3.51 13.61
C CYS A 31 14.06 4.61 12.80
N THR A 32 12.85 4.35 12.30
CA THR A 32 12.07 5.36 11.55
C THR A 32 11.70 6.55 12.43
N VAL A 33 11.27 6.30 13.67
CA VAL A 33 11.02 7.37 14.65
C VAL A 33 12.29 8.18 14.88
N GLY A 34 13.44 7.50 15.09
CA GLY A 34 14.72 8.18 15.29
C GLY A 34 15.12 9.09 14.12
N VAL A 35 14.97 8.60 12.88
CA VAL A 35 15.21 9.43 11.67
C VAL A 35 14.25 10.62 11.61
N MET A 36 12.97 10.41 11.83
CA MET A 36 11.97 11.49 11.81
C MET A 36 12.21 12.52 12.92
N MET A 37 12.57 12.08 14.14
CA MET A 37 12.89 12.98 15.24
C MET A 37 14.15 13.80 14.96
N LEU A 38 15.14 13.21 14.27
CA LEU A 38 16.32 13.96 13.81
C LEU A 38 15.91 15.02 12.78
N VAL A 39 15.04 14.69 11.83
CA VAL A 39 14.49 15.65 10.85
C VAL A 39 13.74 16.76 11.58
N TYR A 40 12.89 16.43 12.54
CA TYR A 40 12.15 17.42 13.33
C TYR A 40 13.09 18.36 14.08
N TYR A 41 14.16 17.84 14.67
CA TYR A 41 15.20 18.64 15.30
C TYR A 41 15.90 19.59 14.33
N CYS A 42 16.32 19.09 13.15
CA CYS A 42 17.02 19.90 12.14
C CYS A 42 16.17 21.04 11.53
N TYR A 43 14.85 20.89 11.55
CA TYR A 43 13.92 21.89 11.00
C TYR A 43 13.15 22.67 12.06
N ASP A 44 13.58 22.61 13.32
CA ASP A 44 12.93 23.29 14.46
C ASP A 44 11.43 22.99 14.57
N LEU A 45 11.05 21.76 14.22
CA LEU A 45 9.65 21.29 14.33
C LEU A 45 9.36 20.83 15.78
N PHE A 46 8.11 20.93 16.18
CA PHE A 46 7.67 20.38 17.46
C PHE A 46 8.09 18.91 17.64
N PRO A 47 8.64 18.44 18.76
CA PRO A 47 8.79 19.14 20.06
C PRO A 47 10.10 19.95 20.23
N PHE A 48 10.91 20.12 19.22
CA PHE A 48 12.25 20.75 19.31
C PHE A 48 12.23 22.24 19.05
N GLY A 49 11.17 22.76 18.46
CA GLY A 49 10.99 24.18 18.15
C GLY A 49 9.53 24.56 17.91
N GLU A 50 9.30 25.77 17.43
CA GLU A 50 7.97 26.35 17.22
C GLU A 50 7.47 26.24 15.76
N THR A 51 8.30 25.73 14.84
CA THR A 51 7.92 25.58 13.44
C THR A 51 6.89 24.46 13.27
N THR A 52 5.87 24.72 12.46
CA THR A 52 4.81 23.75 12.19
C THR A 52 5.15 22.86 10.99
N ILE A 53 4.74 21.59 11.06
CA ILE A 53 4.82 20.65 9.94
C ILE A 53 3.73 20.88 8.87
N LEU A 54 2.76 21.74 9.19
CA LEU A 54 1.63 22.03 8.30
C LEU A 54 2.12 22.80 7.05
N ARG A 55 1.83 22.25 5.88
CA ARG A 55 2.15 22.89 4.57
C ARG A 55 1.10 22.53 3.54
N MET A 56 1.03 23.31 2.47
CA MET A 56 0.13 23.06 1.34
C MET A 56 -1.31 22.78 1.82
N ASP A 57 -1.97 21.78 1.25
CA ASP A 57 -3.34 21.40 1.62
C ASP A 57 -3.48 20.95 3.09
N LEU A 58 -2.39 20.48 3.71
CA LEU A 58 -2.42 20.16 5.14
C LEU A 58 -2.67 21.40 5.98
N TYR A 59 -2.14 22.56 5.56
CA TYR A 59 -2.40 23.85 6.22
C TYR A 59 -3.75 24.44 5.82
N HIS A 60 -4.02 24.51 4.51
CA HIS A 60 -5.20 25.24 3.99
C HIS A 60 -6.49 24.43 4.06
N GLN A 61 -6.44 23.11 3.98
CA GLN A 61 -7.60 22.25 3.84
C GLN A 61 -7.73 21.22 4.99
N TYR A 62 -6.71 20.34 5.17
CA TYR A 62 -6.88 19.20 6.08
C TYR A 62 -6.83 19.61 7.54
N GLY A 63 -5.99 20.55 7.93
CA GLY A 63 -5.94 21.10 9.28
C GLY A 63 -7.29 21.66 9.73
N PRO A 64 -7.91 22.60 8.98
CA PRO A 64 -9.26 23.08 9.25
C PRO A 64 -10.33 21.97 9.29
N LEU A 65 -10.27 20.98 8.40
CA LEU A 65 -11.19 19.84 8.40
C LEU A 65 -11.02 18.96 9.65
N PHE A 66 -9.78 18.77 10.14
CA PHE A 66 -9.53 18.06 11.40
C PHE A 66 -10.07 18.85 12.60
N ALA A 67 -9.92 20.18 12.61
CA ALA A 67 -10.48 21.02 13.65
C ALA A 67 -12.02 20.94 13.67
N GLU A 68 -12.65 20.99 12.50
CA GLU A 68 -14.09 20.79 12.37
C GLU A 68 -14.53 19.40 12.83
N LEU A 69 -13.80 18.35 12.47
CA LEU A 69 -14.08 16.99 12.93
C LEU A 69 -14.03 16.88 14.45
N TYR A 70 -13.00 17.48 15.07
CA TYR A 70 -12.88 17.52 16.53
C TYR A 70 -14.11 18.16 17.16
N ASP A 71 -14.51 19.35 16.68
CA ASP A 71 -15.68 20.08 17.15
C ASP A 71 -16.97 19.26 16.99
N ARG A 72 -17.13 18.55 15.89
CA ARG A 72 -18.31 17.73 15.62
C ARG A 72 -18.41 16.55 16.57
N ILE A 73 -17.29 15.86 16.82
CA ILE A 73 -17.26 14.69 17.70
C ILE A 73 -17.48 15.12 19.17
N THR A 74 -16.78 16.16 19.62
CA THR A 74 -16.86 16.62 21.02
C THR A 74 -18.20 17.24 21.38
N ASN A 75 -18.85 17.92 20.42
CA ASN A 75 -20.15 18.55 20.61
C ASN A 75 -21.31 17.71 20.04
N LEU A 76 -21.10 16.43 19.69
CA LEU A 76 -22.10 15.51 19.16
C LEU A 76 -22.90 16.08 17.97
N LYS A 77 -22.21 16.86 17.08
CA LYS A 77 -22.82 17.44 15.89
C LYS A 77 -22.88 16.38 14.77
N SER A 78 -23.83 16.54 13.85
CA SER A 78 -23.98 15.64 12.69
C SER A 78 -22.75 15.65 11.80
N LEU A 79 -22.33 14.46 11.31
CA LEU A 79 -21.28 14.28 10.30
C LEU A 79 -21.82 14.35 8.85
N LEU A 80 -23.11 14.59 8.65
CA LEU A 80 -23.72 14.53 7.32
C LEU A 80 -23.45 15.79 6.51
N TYR A 81 -23.65 16.98 7.10
CA TYR A 81 -23.60 18.27 6.40
C TYR A 81 -22.83 19.32 7.20
N SER A 82 -22.08 20.19 6.51
CA SER A 82 -21.35 21.32 7.08
C SER A 82 -21.72 22.62 6.39
N TRP A 83 -21.96 23.66 7.20
CA TRP A 83 -22.09 25.04 6.74
C TRP A 83 -20.74 25.77 6.71
N GLN A 84 -19.66 25.16 7.22
CA GLN A 84 -18.34 25.78 7.32
C GLN A 84 -17.47 25.57 6.05
N THR A 85 -17.92 24.71 5.13
CA THR A 85 -17.22 24.42 3.89
C THR A 85 -17.94 25.12 2.73
N GLY A 86 -17.38 26.23 2.26
CA GLY A 86 -18.00 27.08 1.24
C GLY A 86 -19.35 27.64 1.70
N LEU A 87 -20.38 27.54 0.87
CA LEU A 87 -21.78 27.90 1.21
C LEU A 87 -22.56 26.73 1.82
N GLY A 88 -21.88 25.67 2.20
CA GLY A 88 -22.44 24.45 2.74
C GLY A 88 -22.18 23.25 1.81
N SER A 89 -21.77 22.12 2.40
CA SER A 89 -21.49 20.91 1.64
C SER A 89 -21.73 19.64 2.48
N PRO A 90 -21.89 18.45 1.82
CA PRO A 90 -21.93 17.18 2.52
C PRO A 90 -20.60 16.89 3.24
N PHE A 91 -20.55 17.07 4.57
CA PHE A 91 -19.34 16.82 5.37
C PHE A 91 -18.89 15.35 5.28
N MET A 92 -19.83 14.44 5.09
CA MET A 92 -19.55 13.01 4.94
C MET A 92 -18.57 12.72 3.78
N GLY A 93 -18.64 13.49 2.69
CA GLY A 93 -17.65 13.38 1.58
C GLY A 93 -16.24 13.78 2.01
N ASN A 94 -16.10 14.89 2.74
CA ASN A 94 -14.83 15.33 3.30
C ASN A 94 -14.31 14.32 4.35
N TYR A 95 -15.20 13.80 5.18
CA TYR A 95 -14.85 12.83 6.20
C TYR A 95 -14.25 11.56 5.60
N PHE A 96 -14.91 10.92 4.64
CA PHE A 96 -14.42 9.67 4.04
C PHE A 96 -13.30 9.86 3.01
N ASN A 97 -13.03 11.09 2.59
CA ASN A 97 -11.89 11.37 1.72
C ASN A 97 -10.60 11.70 2.50
N TYR A 98 -10.73 12.44 3.61
CA TYR A 98 -9.58 13.05 4.28
C TYR A 98 -9.39 12.63 5.75
N LEU A 99 -10.45 12.27 6.47
CA LEU A 99 -10.47 12.25 7.93
C LEU A 99 -10.74 10.88 8.55
N SER A 100 -11.23 9.92 7.77
CA SER A 100 -11.71 8.62 8.26
C SER A 100 -10.59 7.63 8.65
N SER A 101 -9.34 8.09 8.68
CA SER A 101 -8.22 7.29 9.17
C SER A 101 -8.38 6.92 10.64
N PRO A 102 -8.11 5.66 11.04
CA PRO A 102 -8.06 5.29 12.45
C PRO A 102 -7.06 6.11 13.28
N SER A 103 -5.99 6.63 12.65
CA SER A 103 -5.01 7.49 13.32
C SER A 103 -5.56 8.88 13.69
N SER A 104 -6.70 9.30 13.15
CA SER A 104 -7.38 10.55 13.52
C SER A 104 -7.77 10.59 15.00
N ILE A 105 -7.78 9.43 15.68
CA ILE A 105 -7.98 9.38 17.14
C ILE A 105 -6.89 10.15 17.91
N ILE A 106 -5.70 10.28 17.37
CA ILE A 106 -4.61 11.06 18.00
C ILE A 106 -5.02 12.51 18.18
N MET A 107 -5.70 13.09 17.20
CA MET A 107 -6.25 14.44 17.27
C MET A 107 -7.30 14.57 18.39
N LEU A 108 -8.17 13.57 18.56
CA LEU A 108 -9.18 13.58 19.63
C LEU A 108 -8.55 13.53 21.02
N ILE A 109 -7.42 12.82 21.17
CA ILE A 109 -6.70 12.68 22.44
C ILE A 109 -5.98 13.99 22.81
N LEU A 110 -5.27 14.61 21.85
CA LEU A 110 -4.47 15.80 22.09
C LEU A 110 -5.29 17.10 22.11
N GLY A 111 -6.48 17.10 21.53
CA GLY A 111 -7.43 18.19 21.56
C GLY A 111 -7.15 19.31 20.55
N HIS A 112 -8.12 20.20 20.40
CA HIS A 112 -8.12 21.26 19.39
C HIS A 112 -6.91 22.21 19.48
N LYS A 113 -6.49 22.56 20.71
CA LYS A 113 -5.38 23.51 20.94
C LYS A 113 -4.03 22.99 20.43
N ASN A 114 -3.84 21.68 20.42
CA ASN A 114 -2.61 21.00 20.02
C ASN A 114 -2.77 20.30 18.64
N MET A 115 -3.58 20.88 17.75
CA MET A 115 -3.89 20.26 16.45
C MET A 115 -2.64 20.08 15.56
N PRO A 116 -1.74 21.05 15.42
CA PRO A 116 -0.51 20.89 14.64
C PRO A 116 0.38 19.77 15.19
N GLU A 117 0.51 19.68 16.51
CA GLU A 117 1.28 18.65 17.21
C GLU A 117 0.65 17.26 17.05
N ALA A 118 -0.68 17.21 17.10
CA ALA A 118 -1.43 15.99 16.86
C ALA A 118 -1.21 15.46 15.44
N ILE A 119 -1.20 16.35 14.46
CA ILE A 119 -0.92 16.02 13.05
C ILE A 119 0.53 15.58 12.88
N ALA A 120 1.50 16.26 13.51
CA ALA A 120 2.91 15.85 13.50
C ALA A 120 3.10 14.43 14.09
N GLY A 121 2.45 14.17 15.24
CA GLY A 121 2.43 12.85 15.86
C GLY A 121 1.78 11.77 14.99
N MET A 122 0.71 12.12 14.27
CA MET A 122 0.02 11.22 13.34
C MET A 122 0.91 10.86 12.14
N ILE A 123 1.63 11.83 11.55
CA ILE A 123 2.59 11.59 10.46
C ILE A 123 3.72 10.68 10.93
N LEU A 124 4.28 10.96 12.11
CA LEU A 124 5.32 10.14 12.74
C LEU A 124 4.86 8.70 12.96
N ALA A 125 3.67 8.52 13.52
CA ALA A 125 3.09 7.20 13.75
C ALA A 125 2.88 6.42 12.44
N LYS A 126 2.38 7.08 11.39
CA LYS A 126 2.17 6.45 10.07
C LYS A 126 3.48 6.06 9.40
N ALA A 127 4.53 6.88 9.49
CA ALA A 127 5.86 6.54 9.00
C ALA A 127 6.39 5.27 9.70
N ALA A 128 6.34 5.23 11.03
CA ALA A 128 6.77 4.09 11.84
C ALA A 128 5.96 2.82 11.52
N LEU A 129 4.64 2.93 11.38
CA LEU A 129 3.76 1.82 11.03
C LEU A 129 4.01 1.33 9.58
N SER A 130 4.36 2.21 8.64
CA SER A 130 4.74 1.83 7.27
C SER A 130 6.01 0.97 7.29
N ALA A 131 7.02 1.36 8.08
CA ALA A 131 8.23 0.56 8.27
C ALA A 131 7.92 -0.83 8.85
N ALA A 132 7.11 -0.87 9.93
CA ALA A 132 6.76 -2.11 10.59
C ALA A 132 5.94 -3.06 9.70
N SER A 133 4.98 -2.52 8.95
CA SER A 133 4.13 -3.33 8.06
C SER A 133 4.93 -3.94 6.92
N PHE A 134 5.86 -3.19 6.33
CA PHE A 134 6.77 -3.71 5.30
C PHE A 134 7.74 -4.75 5.87
N THR A 135 8.32 -4.51 7.04
CA THR A 135 9.16 -5.49 7.76
C THR A 135 8.39 -6.78 8.05
N TYR A 136 7.14 -6.66 8.51
CA TYR A 136 6.29 -7.82 8.75
C TYR A 136 5.92 -8.55 7.46
N PHE A 137 5.66 -7.82 6.36
CA PHE A 137 5.48 -8.40 5.04
C PHE A 137 6.69 -9.24 4.63
N LEU A 138 7.92 -8.69 4.70
CA LEU A 138 9.15 -9.42 4.37
C LEU A 138 9.32 -10.65 5.24
N LYS A 139 9.07 -10.54 6.55
CA LYS A 139 9.10 -11.66 7.48
C LYS A 139 8.20 -12.80 7.03
N ARG A 140 6.99 -12.51 6.55
CA ARG A 140 5.97 -13.50 6.21
C ARG A 140 6.07 -14.02 4.78
N SER A 141 6.46 -13.15 3.86
CA SER A 141 6.58 -13.45 2.43
C SER A 141 7.91 -14.14 2.09
N GLN A 142 9.02 -13.69 2.72
CA GLN A 142 10.37 -14.21 2.45
C GLN A 142 10.89 -15.16 3.54
N ASP A 143 10.10 -15.43 4.58
CA ASP A 143 10.45 -16.27 5.73
C ASP A 143 11.79 -15.87 6.41
N ARG A 144 12.01 -14.56 6.53
CA ARG A 144 13.20 -13.96 7.13
C ARG A 144 12.84 -13.02 8.27
N HIS A 145 13.55 -13.09 9.37
CA HIS A 145 13.34 -12.23 10.54
C HIS A 145 14.67 -11.83 11.14
N ASP A 146 15.28 -10.81 10.58
CA ASP A 146 16.60 -10.29 10.93
C ASP A 146 16.66 -8.76 10.74
N TYR A 147 17.82 -8.15 11.07
CA TYR A 147 18.01 -6.71 10.95
C TYR A 147 17.88 -6.19 9.52
N THR A 148 18.10 -7.03 8.50
CA THR A 148 17.96 -6.63 7.10
C THR A 148 16.51 -6.36 6.74
N THR A 149 15.57 -7.15 7.29
CA THR A 149 14.14 -6.88 7.12
C THR A 149 13.76 -5.53 7.72
N ALA A 150 14.34 -5.15 8.87
CA ALA A 150 14.12 -3.85 9.50
C ALA A 150 14.68 -2.69 8.66
N ALA A 151 15.90 -2.86 8.12
CA ALA A 151 16.54 -1.85 7.27
C ALA A 151 15.69 -1.56 6.02
N PHE A 152 15.21 -2.59 5.31
CA PHE A 152 14.33 -2.43 4.16
C PHE A 152 12.96 -1.83 4.54
N GLY A 153 12.48 -2.09 5.76
CA GLY A 153 11.29 -1.41 6.30
C GLY A 153 11.48 0.10 6.42
N VAL A 154 12.65 0.54 6.92
CA VAL A 154 13.00 1.96 7.00
C VAL A 154 13.09 2.59 5.59
N LEU A 155 13.74 1.91 4.63
CA LEU A 155 13.82 2.38 3.24
C LEU A 155 12.44 2.57 2.62
N TYR A 156 11.48 1.68 2.90
CA TYR A 156 10.11 1.83 2.44
C TYR A 156 9.42 3.05 3.05
N ALA A 157 9.52 3.20 4.38
CA ALA A 157 8.89 4.32 5.09
C ALA A 157 9.49 5.68 4.71
N MET A 158 10.79 5.74 4.40
CA MET A 158 11.53 6.96 4.03
C MET A 158 11.73 7.09 2.52
N SER A 159 10.87 6.46 1.71
CA SER A 159 10.92 6.58 0.25
C SER A 159 10.59 7.99 -0.23
N GLY A 160 11.01 8.31 -1.46
CA GLY A 160 10.71 9.59 -2.11
C GLY A 160 9.22 9.92 -2.15
N TYR A 161 8.36 8.91 -2.23
CA TYR A 161 6.91 9.10 -2.10
C TYR A 161 6.51 9.69 -0.74
N PHE A 162 7.03 9.14 0.35
CA PHE A 162 6.74 9.67 1.68
C PHE A 162 7.24 11.10 1.83
N ILE A 163 8.48 11.37 1.38
CA ILE A 163 9.10 12.70 1.47
C ILE A 163 8.29 13.74 0.68
N ALA A 164 7.81 13.37 -0.51
CA ALA A 164 7.00 14.26 -1.35
C ALA A 164 5.59 14.51 -0.78
N TYR A 165 4.96 13.48 -0.21
CA TYR A 165 3.52 13.45 0.04
C TYR A 165 3.13 13.21 1.51
N TYR A 166 4.05 13.30 2.49
CA TYR A 166 3.75 13.07 3.91
C TYR A 166 2.59 13.94 4.43
N TRP A 167 2.42 15.12 3.88
CA TRP A 167 1.38 16.07 4.24
C TRP A 167 -0.01 15.67 3.72
N ASN A 168 -0.12 14.73 2.75
CA ASN A 168 -1.36 14.06 2.39
C ASN A 168 -1.59 12.86 3.33
N VAL A 169 -1.94 13.17 4.57
CA VAL A 169 -1.97 12.18 5.67
C VAL A 169 -2.80 10.94 5.36
N MET A 170 -3.90 11.07 4.60
CA MET A 170 -4.75 9.96 4.17
C MET A 170 -4.10 9.06 3.10
N TRP A 171 -3.11 9.56 2.34
CA TRP A 171 -2.39 8.72 1.39
C TRP A 171 -1.35 7.84 2.09
N ILE A 172 -0.79 8.33 3.19
CA ILE A 172 0.17 7.56 3.98
C ILE A 172 -0.50 6.37 4.67
N ASP A 173 -1.80 6.42 4.95
CA ASP A 173 -2.56 5.23 5.38
C ASP A 173 -2.47 4.10 4.37
N ALA A 174 -2.55 4.42 3.07
CA ALA A 174 -2.37 3.41 2.03
C ALA A 174 -0.97 2.79 2.09
N MET A 175 0.10 3.58 2.32
CA MET A 175 1.45 3.02 2.55
C MET A 175 1.49 2.07 3.74
N VAL A 176 0.80 2.41 4.85
CA VAL A 176 0.76 1.54 6.05
C VAL A 176 0.09 0.21 5.75
N TYR A 177 -1.05 0.21 5.05
CA TYR A 177 -1.86 -0.99 4.86
C TYR A 177 -1.45 -1.83 3.65
N PHE A 178 -0.83 -1.22 2.65
CA PHE A 178 -0.49 -1.87 1.39
C PHE A 178 0.37 -3.14 1.52
N PRO A 179 1.45 -3.19 2.34
CA PRO A 179 2.22 -4.41 2.52
C PRO A 179 1.36 -5.57 3.04
N MET A 180 0.35 -5.27 3.87
CA MET A 180 -0.56 -6.27 4.41
C MET A 180 -1.62 -6.72 3.40
N VAL A 181 -2.07 -5.82 2.50
CA VAL A 181 -2.93 -6.17 1.36
C VAL A 181 -2.19 -7.17 0.46
N ILE A 182 -0.94 -6.89 0.13
CA ILE A 182 -0.11 -7.77 -0.72
C ILE A 182 0.14 -9.12 -0.05
N LEU A 183 0.51 -9.12 1.23
CA LEU A 183 0.63 -10.36 2.01
C LEU A 183 -0.68 -11.17 2.00
N GLY A 184 -1.81 -10.48 2.11
CA GLY A 184 -3.13 -11.10 2.04
C GLY A 184 -3.39 -11.79 0.70
N ILE A 185 -2.97 -11.20 -0.42
CA ILE A 185 -3.05 -11.81 -1.76
C ILE A 185 -2.18 -13.08 -1.83
N GLU A 186 -0.92 -13.02 -1.36
CA GLU A 186 -0.04 -14.18 -1.30
C GLU A 186 -0.65 -15.31 -0.45
N MET A 187 -1.27 -14.96 0.69
CA MET A 187 -1.95 -15.93 1.55
C MET A 187 -3.21 -16.53 0.91
N ILE A 188 -3.96 -15.78 0.11
CA ILE A 188 -5.08 -16.32 -0.67
C ILE A 188 -4.56 -17.32 -1.69
N ILE A 189 -3.54 -17.00 -2.45
CA ILE A 189 -2.98 -17.89 -3.48
C ILE A 189 -2.43 -19.17 -2.85
N LYS A 190 -1.61 -19.03 -1.82
CA LYS A 190 -0.91 -20.16 -1.19
C LYS A 190 -1.80 -21.02 -0.28
N HIS A 191 -2.67 -20.38 0.51
CA HIS A 191 -3.39 -21.02 1.62
C HIS A 191 -4.91 -20.81 1.58
N ARG A 192 -5.44 -20.00 0.66
CA ARG A 192 -6.86 -19.59 0.60
C ARG A 192 -7.34 -18.95 1.91
N LYS A 193 -6.47 -18.18 2.56
CA LYS A 193 -6.76 -17.46 3.81
C LYS A 193 -7.01 -15.98 3.52
N PRO A 194 -8.29 -15.53 3.40
CA PRO A 194 -8.59 -14.18 2.91
C PRO A 194 -8.62 -13.11 4.01
N LYS A 195 -8.59 -13.47 5.29
CA LYS A 195 -8.87 -12.55 6.41
C LYS A 195 -8.00 -11.29 6.42
N ILE A 196 -6.68 -11.45 6.18
CA ILE A 196 -5.74 -10.31 6.15
C ILE A 196 -6.07 -9.40 4.96
N TYR A 197 -6.28 -9.96 3.78
CA TYR A 197 -6.64 -9.20 2.59
C TYR A 197 -7.93 -8.39 2.80
N ILE A 198 -9.00 -9.04 3.28
CA ILE A 198 -10.29 -8.38 3.53
C ILE A 198 -10.12 -7.23 4.53
N ALA A 199 -9.45 -7.47 5.66
CA ALA A 199 -9.30 -6.48 6.71
C ALA A 199 -8.51 -5.24 6.22
N PHE A 200 -7.35 -5.44 5.58
CA PHE A 200 -6.49 -4.34 5.19
C PHE A 200 -6.97 -3.64 3.92
N LEU A 201 -7.63 -4.34 2.98
CA LEU A 201 -8.29 -3.67 1.87
C LEU A 201 -9.48 -2.82 2.34
N ALA A 202 -10.29 -3.31 3.28
CA ALA A 202 -11.38 -2.55 3.87
C ALA A 202 -10.85 -1.29 4.61
N LEU A 203 -9.76 -1.41 5.37
CA LEU A 203 -9.11 -0.26 6.03
C LEU A 203 -8.59 0.75 5.00
N THR A 204 -7.98 0.30 3.90
CA THR A 204 -7.50 1.19 2.83
C THR A 204 -8.66 1.95 2.18
N LEU A 205 -9.73 1.24 1.83
CA LEU A 205 -10.94 1.84 1.23
C LEU A 205 -11.64 2.81 2.18
N LEU A 206 -11.64 2.50 3.48
CA LEU A 206 -12.24 3.36 4.51
C LEU A 206 -11.43 4.64 4.70
N SER A 207 -10.10 4.54 4.80
CA SER A 207 -9.22 5.68 5.08
C SER A 207 -9.12 6.65 3.90
N SER A 208 -9.19 6.15 2.66
CA SER A 208 -9.29 6.95 1.44
C SER A 208 -9.81 6.07 0.31
N TYR A 209 -11.04 6.33 -0.14
CA TYR A 209 -11.62 5.59 -1.27
C TYR A 209 -10.75 5.69 -2.53
N TYR A 210 -10.09 6.84 -2.72
CA TYR A 210 -9.27 7.13 -3.89
C TYR A 210 -7.99 6.28 -3.93
N MET A 211 -7.26 6.22 -2.81
CA MET A 211 -6.09 5.33 -2.67
C MET A 211 -6.51 3.86 -2.65
N GLY A 212 -7.69 3.58 -2.10
CA GLY A 212 -8.31 2.26 -2.13
C GLY A 212 -8.60 1.79 -3.56
N TYR A 213 -9.11 2.66 -4.42
CA TYR A 213 -9.32 2.38 -5.85
C TYR A 213 -8.01 1.99 -6.56
N MET A 214 -6.94 2.78 -6.38
CA MET A 214 -5.62 2.46 -6.93
C MET A 214 -5.09 1.14 -6.39
N THR A 215 -5.30 0.88 -5.09
CA THR A 215 -4.91 -0.40 -4.46
C THR A 215 -5.70 -1.57 -5.05
N CYS A 216 -6.97 -1.41 -5.40
CA CYS A 216 -7.75 -2.44 -6.08
C CYS A 216 -7.20 -2.76 -7.48
N ILE A 217 -6.87 -1.75 -8.30
CA ILE A 217 -6.24 -1.95 -9.61
C ILE A 217 -4.95 -2.75 -9.44
N PHE A 218 -4.06 -2.28 -8.56
CA PHE A 218 -2.80 -2.97 -8.31
C PHE A 218 -3.00 -4.40 -7.81
N SER A 219 -3.97 -4.64 -6.92
CA SER A 219 -4.25 -5.97 -6.37
C SER A 219 -4.59 -6.99 -7.45
N VAL A 220 -5.35 -6.59 -8.48
CA VAL A 220 -5.66 -7.45 -9.63
C VAL A 220 -4.38 -7.76 -10.43
N ILE A 221 -3.60 -6.73 -10.75
CA ILE A 221 -2.35 -6.89 -11.50
C ILE A 221 -1.38 -7.79 -10.72
N TYR A 222 -1.20 -7.51 -9.42
CA TYR A 222 -0.29 -8.28 -8.56
C TYR A 222 -0.74 -9.74 -8.40
N PHE A 223 -2.04 -9.99 -8.23
CA PHE A 223 -2.59 -11.35 -8.15
C PHE A 223 -2.17 -12.17 -9.39
N ILE A 224 -2.35 -11.61 -10.58
CA ILE A 224 -2.00 -12.26 -11.84
C ILE A 224 -0.49 -12.48 -11.92
N VAL A 225 0.30 -11.42 -11.74
CA VAL A 225 1.78 -11.47 -11.84
C VAL A 225 2.36 -12.44 -10.82
N HIS A 226 1.96 -12.35 -9.56
CA HIS A 226 2.47 -13.21 -8.49
C HIS A 226 2.08 -14.68 -8.70
N TYR A 227 0.85 -14.92 -9.18
CA TYR A 227 0.43 -16.28 -9.51
C TYR A 227 1.33 -16.87 -10.60
N PHE A 228 1.46 -16.18 -11.72
CA PHE A 228 2.28 -16.67 -12.84
C PHE A 228 3.78 -16.72 -12.52
N ALA A 229 4.29 -15.90 -11.63
CA ALA A 229 5.67 -15.97 -11.18
C ALA A 229 5.98 -17.28 -10.41
N ASN A 230 5.01 -17.77 -9.61
CA ASN A 230 5.26 -18.85 -8.65
C ASN A 230 4.53 -20.17 -8.98
N TYR A 231 3.51 -20.15 -9.84
CA TYR A 231 2.66 -21.31 -10.16
C TYR A 231 2.43 -21.43 -11.67
N ASP A 232 2.13 -22.63 -12.13
CA ASP A 232 1.72 -22.86 -13.52
C ASP A 232 0.19 -22.82 -13.65
N VAL A 233 -0.30 -22.43 -14.83
CA VAL A 233 -1.76 -22.37 -15.13
C VAL A 233 -2.41 -23.73 -14.94
N SER A 234 -1.66 -24.80 -15.28
CA SER A 234 -2.09 -26.20 -15.14
C SER A 234 -2.00 -26.75 -13.71
N SER A 235 -1.47 -25.95 -12.76
CA SER A 235 -1.32 -26.41 -11.39
C SER A 235 -2.69 -26.77 -10.77
N LEU A 236 -2.74 -27.97 -10.17
CA LEU A 236 -3.94 -28.49 -9.53
C LEU A 236 -3.73 -28.49 -8.02
N ASP A 237 -4.84 -28.38 -7.29
CA ASP A 237 -4.83 -28.57 -5.85
C ASP A 237 -4.44 -30.01 -5.50
N ILE A 238 -3.68 -30.21 -4.43
CA ILE A 238 -3.28 -31.54 -3.91
C ILE A 238 -4.50 -32.45 -3.68
N THR A 239 -5.66 -31.86 -3.37
CA THR A 239 -6.91 -32.60 -3.12
C THR A 239 -7.67 -33.00 -4.38
N THR A 240 -7.16 -32.64 -5.58
CA THR A 240 -7.87 -32.94 -6.84
C THR A 240 -7.85 -34.44 -7.11
N PRO A 241 -9.01 -35.12 -7.26
CA PRO A 241 -9.08 -36.53 -7.56
C PRO A 241 -8.41 -36.89 -8.89
N TYR A 242 -7.69 -37.98 -8.92
CA TYR A 242 -7.07 -38.53 -10.11
C TYR A 242 -7.17 -40.04 -10.18
N THR A 243 -7.08 -40.60 -11.37
CA THR A 243 -6.91 -42.05 -11.60
C THR A 243 -5.46 -42.29 -12.06
N LEU A 244 -4.89 -43.42 -11.64
CA LEU A 244 -3.57 -43.82 -12.14
C LEU A 244 -3.71 -44.42 -13.55
N THR A 245 -2.80 -44.09 -14.44
CA THR A 245 -2.67 -44.73 -15.75
C THR A 245 -1.79 -45.96 -15.62
N GLU A 246 -1.85 -46.89 -16.57
CA GLU A 246 -1.05 -48.13 -16.59
C GLU A 246 0.47 -47.88 -16.46
N ASN A 247 0.93 -46.69 -16.88
CA ASN A 247 2.32 -46.24 -16.76
C ASN A 247 2.58 -45.42 -15.47
N GLY A 248 1.72 -45.48 -14.46
CA GLY A 248 1.89 -44.77 -13.19
C GLY A 248 1.61 -43.26 -13.24
N GLY A 249 1.19 -42.72 -14.37
CA GLY A 249 0.84 -41.30 -14.53
C GLY A 249 -0.52 -40.96 -13.91
N LYS A 250 -0.70 -39.71 -13.43
CA LYS A 250 -1.98 -39.23 -12.88
C LYS A 250 -2.88 -38.73 -14.02
N LYS A 251 -4.08 -39.31 -14.16
CA LYS A 251 -5.10 -38.88 -15.10
C LYS A 251 -6.23 -38.18 -14.36
N TYR A 252 -6.59 -36.98 -14.79
CA TYR A 252 -7.64 -36.17 -14.19
C TYR A 252 -8.83 -36.04 -15.15
N ARG A 253 -10.07 -36.16 -14.66
CA ARG A 253 -11.27 -35.84 -15.45
C ARG A 253 -11.33 -34.32 -15.69
N PHE A 254 -11.85 -33.90 -16.84
CA PHE A 254 -11.94 -32.47 -17.19
C PHE A 254 -12.66 -31.64 -16.13
N LYS A 255 -13.81 -32.14 -15.61
CA LYS A 255 -14.56 -31.48 -14.53
C LYS A 255 -13.76 -31.35 -13.23
N ASP A 256 -12.97 -32.37 -12.89
CA ASP A 256 -12.13 -32.37 -11.69
C ASP A 256 -10.93 -31.45 -11.88
N LYS A 257 -10.36 -31.40 -13.10
CA LYS A 257 -9.33 -30.44 -13.50
C LYS A 257 -9.80 -28.98 -13.32
N LEU A 258 -11.01 -28.68 -13.79
CA LEU A 258 -11.60 -27.35 -13.67
C LEU A 258 -11.85 -26.98 -12.19
N LYS A 259 -12.43 -27.90 -11.43
CA LYS A 259 -12.67 -27.73 -9.99
C LYS A 259 -11.39 -27.73 -9.16
N GLY A 260 -10.37 -28.47 -9.59
CA GLY A 260 -9.07 -28.56 -8.92
C GLY A 260 -8.11 -27.42 -9.25
N SER A 261 -8.38 -26.62 -10.28
CA SER A 261 -7.48 -25.53 -10.69
C SER A 261 -7.21 -24.57 -9.54
N LEU A 262 -5.91 -24.44 -9.19
CA LEU A 262 -5.45 -23.54 -8.14
C LEU A 262 -5.72 -22.07 -8.53
N PHE A 263 -5.56 -21.74 -9.81
CA PHE A 263 -5.84 -20.41 -10.33
C PHE A 263 -7.30 -20.01 -10.13
N LEU A 264 -8.24 -20.84 -10.57
CA LEU A 264 -9.67 -20.55 -10.44
C LEU A 264 -10.10 -20.45 -8.98
N LYS A 265 -9.69 -21.40 -8.13
CA LYS A 265 -10.03 -21.38 -6.71
C LYS A 265 -9.46 -20.14 -6.00
N SER A 266 -8.22 -19.78 -6.27
CA SER A 266 -7.60 -18.58 -5.70
C SER A 266 -8.25 -17.32 -6.25
N GLY A 267 -8.55 -17.26 -7.57
CA GLY A 267 -9.21 -16.17 -8.24
C GLY A 267 -10.61 -15.90 -7.70
N PHE A 268 -11.44 -16.95 -7.54
CA PHE A 268 -12.75 -16.81 -6.89
C PHE A 268 -12.63 -16.34 -5.45
N THR A 269 -11.69 -16.90 -4.68
CA THR A 269 -11.46 -16.46 -3.29
C THR A 269 -11.04 -14.99 -3.27
N PHE A 270 -10.15 -14.56 -4.17
CA PHE A 270 -9.71 -13.17 -4.29
C PHE A 270 -10.88 -12.25 -4.65
N ALA A 271 -11.68 -12.58 -5.67
CA ALA A 271 -12.82 -11.78 -6.12
C ALA A 271 -13.87 -11.62 -5.00
N PHE A 272 -14.30 -12.73 -4.37
CA PHE A 272 -15.26 -12.67 -3.27
C PHE A 272 -14.71 -11.90 -2.06
N SER A 273 -13.41 -12.02 -1.79
CA SER A 273 -12.77 -11.28 -0.70
C SER A 273 -12.71 -9.78 -0.98
N SER A 274 -12.51 -9.38 -2.23
CA SER A 274 -12.55 -7.97 -2.64
C SER A 274 -13.96 -7.39 -2.48
N ILE A 275 -14.98 -8.13 -2.90
CA ILE A 275 -16.39 -7.75 -2.72
C ILE A 275 -16.73 -7.67 -1.22
N ALA A 276 -16.27 -8.63 -0.42
CA ALA A 276 -16.48 -8.63 1.03
C ALA A 276 -15.82 -7.41 1.71
N ALA A 277 -14.59 -7.06 1.31
CA ALA A 277 -13.91 -5.87 1.81
C ALA A 277 -14.68 -4.58 1.48
N ALA A 278 -15.13 -4.42 0.23
CA ALA A 278 -15.96 -3.29 -0.19
C ALA A 278 -17.31 -3.28 0.54
N GLY A 279 -17.93 -4.44 0.73
CA GLY A 279 -19.19 -4.59 1.47
C GLY A 279 -19.09 -4.16 2.93
N LEU A 280 -17.97 -4.46 3.62
CA LEU A 280 -17.73 -4.03 5.00
C LEU A 280 -17.69 -2.51 5.15
N VAL A 281 -17.29 -1.78 4.11
CA VAL A 281 -17.19 -0.30 4.12
C VAL A 281 -18.21 0.35 3.18
N ALA A 282 -19.24 -0.37 2.77
CA ALA A 282 -20.29 0.13 1.86
C ALA A 282 -20.99 1.38 2.43
N PHE A 283 -21.12 1.48 3.76
CA PHE A 283 -21.65 2.66 4.44
C PHE A 283 -20.84 3.94 4.18
N ALA A 284 -19.57 3.81 3.82
CA ALA A 284 -18.69 4.91 3.43
C ALA A 284 -18.67 5.09 1.90
N LEU A 285 -18.53 3.99 1.15
CA LEU A 285 -18.36 4.04 -0.31
C LEU A 285 -19.62 4.51 -1.04
N ILE A 286 -20.80 4.05 -0.62
CA ILE A 286 -22.05 4.39 -1.31
C ILE A 286 -22.37 5.88 -1.20
N PRO A 287 -22.41 6.51 -0.01
CA PRO A 287 -22.62 7.94 0.07
C PRO A 287 -21.55 8.76 -0.66
N THR A 288 -20.27 8.35 -0.55
CA THR A 288 -19.18 9.02 -1.26
C THR A 288 -19.38 8.99 -2.77
N TYR A 289 -19.81 7.88 -3.33
CA TYR A 289 -20.11 7.76 -4.76
C TYR A 289 -21.18 8.77 -5.23
N PHE A 290 -22.28 8.91 -4.48
CA PHE A 290 -23.32 9.89 -4.82
C PHE A 290 -22.85 11.34 -4.66
N ILE A 291 -22.01 11.62 -3.67
CA ILE A 291 -21.43 12.96 -3.47
C ILE A 291 -20.50 13.30 -4.65
N LEU A 292 -19.66 12.36 -5.09
CA LEU A 292 -18.72 12.57 -6.20
C LEU A 292 -19.41 12.87 -7.53
N GLN A 293 -20.60 12.34 -7.78
CA GLN A 293 -21.36 12.64 -9.00
C GLN A 293 -21.71 14.14 -9.15
N ASN A 294 -21.71 14.87 -8.03
CA ASN A 294 -21.98 16.31 -8.01
C ASN A 294 -20.70 17.16 -7.89
N CYS A 295 -19.52 16.52 -8.00
CA CYS A 295 -18.24 17.22 -7.94
C CYS A 295 -17.67 17.44 -9.34
N SER A 296 -17.09 18.63 -9.59
CA SER A 296 -16.41 18.97 -10.84
C SER A 296 -15.19 18.08 -11.14
N ALA A 297 -14.59 17.48 -10.10
CA ALA A 297 -13.43 16.59 -10.23
C ALA A 297 -13.71 15.30 -11.04
N THR A 298 -14.98 14.94 -11.28
CA THR A 298 -15.37 13.73 -12.03
C THR A 298 -15.83 14.02 -13.46
N SER A 299 -15.69 15.26 -13.95
CA SER A 299 -16.18 15.71 -15.26
C SER A 299 -15.21 15.47 -16.42
N GLY A 300 -14.12 14.73 -16.20
CA GLY A 300 -13.11 14.47 -17.23
C GLY A 300 -13.61 13.59 -18.38
N THR A 301 -13.22 13.93 -19.62
CA THR A 301 -13.44 13.09 -20.81
C THR A 301 -12.24 12.17 -21.04
N PHE A 302 -12.48 10.97 -21.58
CA PHE A 302 -11.40 10.05 -21.95
C PHE A 302 -10.49 10.71 -22.99
N PRO A 303 -9.13 10.63 -22.84
CA PRO A 303 -8.20 11.24 -23.80
C PRO A 303 -8.39 10.71 -25.21
N SER A 304 -8.47 11.62 -26.19
CA SER A 304 -8.60 11.27 -27.61
C SER A 304 -7.26 10.89 -28.24
N ASP A 305 -6.16 11.48 -27.74
CA ASP A 305 -4.85 11.36 -28.35
C ASP A 305 -3.86 10.66 -27.41
N TYR A 306 -2.93 9.90 -28.00
CA TYR A 306 -1.83 9.30 -27.28
C TYR A 306 -0.79 10.36 -26.92
N LYS A 307 -0.40 10.42 -25.64
CA LYS A 307 0.70 11.27 -25.15
C LYS A 307 1.59 10.48 -24.22
N SER A 308 2.90 10.50 -24.49
CA SER A 308 3.97 10.09 -23.58
C SER A 308 4.56 11.32 -22.91
N TYR A 309 4.81 11.26 -21.59
CA TYR A 309 5.22 12.43 -20.81
C TYR A 309 6.73 12.64 -20.79
N TYR A 310 7.54 11.56 -20.78
CA TYR A 310 8.98 11.60 -20.61
C TYR A 310 9.68 10.38 -21.21
N SER A 311 11.01 10.46 -21.37
CA SER A 311 11.82 9.34 -21.87
C SER A 311 12.10 8.31 -20.77
N ILE A 312 12.53 7.11 -21.19
CA ILE A 312 12.96 6.06 -20.25
C ILE A 312 14.20 6.49 -19.44
N PHE A 313 15.07 7.31 -20.02
CA PHE A 313 16.28 7.78 -19.35
C PHE A 313 15.96 8.77 -18.23
N ASP A 314 15.00 9.68 -18.43
CA ASP A 314 14.50 10.59 -17.40
C ASP A 314 13.89 9.81 -16.24
N PHE A 315 13.07 8.80 -16.57
CA PHE A 315 12.50 7.90 -15.56
C PHE A 315 13.58 7.17 -14.75
N LEU A 316 14.62 6.64 -15.41
CA LEU A 316 15.73 5.97 -14.71
C LEU A 316 16.54 6.95 -13.87
N ALA A 317 16.80 8.16 -14.36
CA ALA A 317 17.48 9.20 -13.60
C ALA A 317 16.72 9.59 -12.32
N ASN A 318 15.39 9.53 -12.33
CA ASN A 318 14.55 9.85 -11.16
C ASN A 318 14.64 8.82 -10.01
N HIS A 319 15.36 7.73 -10.19
CA HIS A 319 15.69 6.81 -9.10
C HIS A 319 16.97 7.19 -8.34
N LEU A 320 17.68 8.24 -8.78
CA LEU A 320 18.91 8.69 -8.12
C LEU A 320 18.60 9.48 -6.85
N ALA A 321 19.59 9.56 -5.97
CA ALA A 321 19.50 10.39 -4.78
C ALA A 321 19.55 11.88 -5.15
N SER A 322 18.99 12.73 -4.29
CA SER A 322 19.00 14.20 -4.45
C SER A 322 18.22 14.73 -5.65
N VAL A 323 17.31 13.94 -6.20
CA VAL A 323 16.31 14.43 -7.14
C VAL A 323 15.21 15.14 -6.35
N ASP A 324 14.87 16.34 -6.76
CA ASP A 324 13.82 17.12 -6.11
C ASP A 324 12.46 16.43 -6.22
N PRO A 325 11.70 16.36 -5.12
CA PRO A 325 10.40 15.70 -5.16
C PRO A 325 9.41 16.46 -6.03
N THR A 326 8.77 15.76 -6.95
CA THR A 326 7.69 16.31 -7.76
C THR A 326 6.41 16.40 -6.92
N ILE A 327 5.90 17.62 -6.76
CA ILE A 327 4.68 17.92 -6.01
C ILE A 327 3.58 18.43 -6.94
N ARG A 328 3.93 19.24 -7.95
CA ARG A 328 2.97 19.85 -8.88
C ARG A 328 3.00 19.20 -10.26
N SER A 329 1.86 19.21 -10.94
CA SER A 329 1.73 18.70 -12.32
C SER A 329 2.05 19.73 -13.38
N SER A 330 2.27 20.98 -13.00
CA SER A 330 2.62 22.08 -13.91
C SER A 330 4.13 22.15 -14.12
N GLY A 331 4.60 21.74 -15.29
CA GLY A 331 6.01 21.76 -15.67
C GLY A 331 6.33 20.73 -16.74
N GLU A 332 7.49 20.88 -17.39
CA GLU A 332 7.93 19.96 -18.46
C GLU A 332 8.48 18.64 -17.90
N ASP A 333 9.06 18.66 -16.68
CA ASP A 333 9.77 17.53 -16.08
C ASP A 333 9.01 16.94 -14.88
N VAL A 334 7.76 16.58 -15.09
CA VAL A 334 6.94 15.96 -14.02
C VAL A 334 7.19 14.46 -13.99
N LEU A 335 8.01 13.99 -13.06
CA LEU A 335 8.41 12.59 -12.89
C LEU A 335 7.85 11.98 -11.58
N PRO A 336 7.60 10.66 -11.53
CA PRO A 336 7.07 10.03 -10.35
C PRO A 336 8.11 9.95 -9.20
N ASN A 337 7.67 10.15 -7.96
CA ASN A 337 8.52 10.03 -6.77
C ASN A 337 8.81 8.56 -6.45
N VAL A 338 9.88 8.01 -7.02
CA VAL A 338 10.21 6.57 -7.00
C VAL A 338 11.49 6.21 -6.24
N TYR A 339 12.26 7.19 -5.79
CA TYR A 339 13.48 6.93 -5.02
C TYR A 339 13.17 6.15 -3.73
N CYS A 340 13.90 5.08 -3.50
CA CYS A 340 13.75 4.24 -2.29
C CYS A 340 15.10 3.71 -1.78
N GLY A 341 16.16 4.48 -1.96
CA GLY A 341 17.51 4.18 -1.49
C GLY A 341 18.44 3.75 -2.61
N ILE A 342 19.69 4.23 -2.56
CA ILE A 342 20.71 3.95 -3.59
C ILE A 342 21.02 2.45 -3.73
N ALA A 343 20.95 1.70 -2.63
CA ALA A 343 21.16 0.25 -2.65
C ALA A 343 20.17 -0.46 -3.59
N THR A 344 18.95 0.06 -3.75
CA THR A 344 17.92 -0.51 -4.62
C THR A 344 18.36 -0.46 -6.08
N LEU A 345 19.04 0.61 -6.50
CA LEU A 345 19.55 0.78 -7.88
C LEU A 345 20.60 -0.28 -8.23
N ILE A 346 21.35 -0.76 -7.25
CA ILE A 346 22.35 -1.82 -7.44
C ILE A 346 21.69 -3.20 -7.38
N LEU A 347 20.82 -3.41 -6.41
CA LEU A 347 20.22 -4.71 -6.12
C LEU A 347 19.15 -5.14 -7.14
N VAL A 348 18.39 -4.19 -7.71
CA VAL A 348 17.36 -4.54 -8.71
C VAL A 348 17.97 -5.08 -10.00
N PRO A 349 19.02 -4.50 -10.60
CA PRO A 349 19.75 -5.16 -11.68
C PRO A 349 20.33 -6.52 -11.29
N LEU A 350 20.90 -6.64 -10.08
CA LEU A 350 21.44 -7.92 -9.60
C LEU A 350 20.38 -9.01 -9.47
N TYR A 351 19.12 -8.64 -9.20
CA TYR A 351 17.99 -9.58 -9.22
C TYR A 351 17.89 -10.32 -10.54
N LEU A 352 18.15 -9.65 -11.68
CA LEU A 352 18.10 -10.24 -13.02
C LEU A 352 19.23 -11.26 -13.24
N PHE A 353 20.39 -11.05 -12.63
CA PHE A 353 21.56 -11.94 -12.76
C PHE A 353 21.59 -13.05 -11.72
N THR A 354 20.75 -13.01 -10.69
CA THR A 354 20.71 -14.00 -9.60
C THR A 354 20.21 -15.36 -10.14
N LYS A 355 21.08 -16.37 -10.18
CA LYS A 355 20.79 -17.70 -10.76
C LYS A 355 19.72 -18.48 -10.00
N SER A 356 19.60 -18.30 -8.70
CA SER A 356 18.60 -18.97 -7.85
C SER A 356 17.16 -18.48 -8.06
N ILE A 357 16.95 -17.43 -8.84
CA ILE A 357 15.63 -16.90 -9.20
C ILE A 357 15.27 -17.41 -10.59
N SER A 358 14.07 -18.01 -10.71
CA SER A 358 13.62 -18.56 -11.98
C SER A 358 13.44 -17.48 -13.06
N ILE A 359 13.68 -17.82 -14.33
CA ILE A 359 13.44 -16.89 -15.44
C ILE A 359 11.98 -16.45 -15.48
N LYS A 360 11.07 -17.37 -15.20
CA LYS A 360 9.63 -17.10 -15.14
C LYS A 360 9.28 -16.00 -14.11
N GLU A 361 9.87 -16.07 -12.91
CA GLU A 361 9.70 -15.06 -11.88
C GLU A 361 10.29 -13.71 -12.31
N LYS A 362 11.49 -13.71 -12.90
CA LYS A 362 12.13 -12.49 -13.43
C LYS A 362 11.27 -11.81 -14.49
N VAL A 363 10.81 -12.56 -15.48
CA VAL A 363 9.95 -12.03 -16.54
C VAL A 363 8.67 -11.43 -15.97
N ALA A 364 8.01 -12.14 -15.06
CA ALA A 364 6.77 -11.66 -14.44
C ALA A 364 6.95 -10.32 -13.70
N TYR A 365 7.98 -10.20 -12.86
CA TYR A 365 8.22 -8.96 -12.11
C TYR A 365 8.82 -7.83 -12.97
N VAL A 366 9.65 -8.13 -13.97
CA VAL A 366 10.09 -7.10 -14.94
C VAL A 366 8.90 -6.57 -15.73
N SER A 367 7.98 -7.45 -16.14
CA SER A 367 6.74 -7.03 -16.80
C SER A 367 5.91 -6.12 -15.89
N LEU A 368 5.87 -6.41 -14.58
CA LEU A 368 5.19 -5.54 -13.61
C LEU A 368 5.84 -4.14 -13.52
N LEU A 369 7.18 -4.07 -13.50
CA LEU A 369 7.89 -2.78 -13.56
C LEU A 369 7.61 -2.04 -14.86
N GLY A 370 7.54 -2.76 -16.00
CA GLY A 370 7.15 -2.22 -17.30
C GLY A 370 5.71 -1.66 -17.29
N ILE A 371 4.77 -2.39 -16.69
CA ILE A 371 3.38 -1.90 -16.52
C ILE A 371 3.38 -0.58 -15.75
N PHE A 372 4.18 -0.44 -14.69
CA PHE A 372 4.28 0.82 -13.95
C PHE A 372 4.89 1.94 -14.79
N TYR A 373 5.97 1.67 -15.53
CA TYR A 373 6.55 2.66 -16.42
C TYR A 373 5.50 3.22 -17.41
N PHE A 374 4.76 2.35 -18.07
CA PHE A 374 3.69 2.77 -18.98
C PHE A 374 2.54 3.47 -18.24
N SER A 375 2.19 3.01 -17.03
CA SER A 375 1.14 3.62 -16.21
C SER A 375 1.48 5.04 -15.77
N PHE A 376 2.76 5.32 -15.54
CA PHE A 376 3.23 6.68 -15.24
C PHE A 376 3.37 7.53 -16.50
N ASN A 377 3.81 6.94 -17.61
CA ASN A 377 4.25 7.67 -18.79
C ASN A 377 3.14 7.89 -19.83
N VAL A 378 2.10 7.06 -19.84
CA VAL A 378 1.04 7.10 -20.87
C VAL A 378 -0.22 7.75 -20.30
N ASN A 379 -0.72 8.78 -20.99
CA ASN A 379 -1.81 9.61 -20.51
C ASN A 379 -3.10 8.83 -20.20
N PHE A 380 -3.55 7.90 -21.05
CA PHE A 380 -4.79 7.15 -20.75
C PHE A 380 -4.62 6.11 -19.65
N LEU A 381 -3.43 5.55 -19.43
CA LEU A 381 -3.19 4.70 -18.26
C LEU A 381 -3.18 5.54 -16.98
N ASN A 382 -2.52 6.71 -17.01
CA ASN A 382 -2.56 7.65 -15.91
C ASN A 382 -4.00 8.07 -15.57
N TYR A 383 -4.83 8.37 -16.59
CA TYR A 383 -6.26 8.68 -16.45
C TYR A 383 -7.04 7.54 -15.75
N ILE A 384 -6.80 6.27 -16.14
CA ILE A 384 -7.44 5.10 -15.50
C ILE A 384 -7.01 4.98 -14.04
N TRP A 385 -5.71 5.10 -13.74
CA TRP A 385 -5.21 5.01 -12.37
C TRP A 385 -5.80 6.09 -11.45
N HIS A 386 -6.11 7.26 -11.98
CA HIS A 386 -6.69 8.37 -11.24
C HIS A 386 -8.24 8.38 -11.20
N GLY A 387 -8.89 7.26 -11.52
CA GLY A 387 -10.34 7.13 -11.41
C GLY A 387 -11.10 7.82 -12.53
N PHE A 388 -10.56 7.73 -13.76
CA PHE A 388 -11.12 8.31 -14.99
C PHE A 388 -11.19 9.84 -14.97
N HIS A 389 -10.16 10.47 -14.39
CA HIS A 389 -9.93 11.91 -14.50
C HIS A 389 -8.42 12.21 -14.43
N TYR A 390 -8.02 13.42 -14.81
CA TYR A 390 -6.65 13.89 -14.56
C TYR A 390 -6.58 14.60 -13.20
N PRO A 391 -5.56 14.33 -12.38
CA PRO A 391 -5.35 15.12 -11.19
C PRO A 391 -5.01 16.57 -11.57
N ASN A 392 -5.63 17.54 -10.89
CA ASN A 392 -5.31 18.95 -11.09
C ASN A 392 -3.86 19.25 -10.69
N ASP A 393 -3.36 18.53 -9.69
CA ASP A 393 -1.99 18.59 -9.19
C ASP A 393 -1.65 17.27 -8.49
N LEU A 394 -0.44 17.14 -7.93
CA LEU A 394 0.00 15.97 -7.18
C LEU A 394 -0.05 14.67 -8.01
N PRO A 395 0.79 14.57 -9.06
CA PRO A 395 0.76 13.45 -9.98
C PRO A 395 1.29 12.15 -9.34
N TYR A 396 1.02 11.02 -9.99
CA TYR A 396 1.60 9.71 -9.65
C TYR A 396 1.36 9.25 -8.21
N ARG A 397 0.14 9.46 -7.70
CA ARG A 397 -0.26 9.14 -6.31
C ARG A 397 -0.06 7.68 -5.93
N PHE A 398 0.08 6.80 -6.92
CA PHE A 398 0.31 5.36 -6.75
C PHE A 398 1.80 4.94 -6.81
N SER A 399 2.75 5.89 -6.88
CA SER A 399 4.19 5.56 -7.06
C SER A 399 4.81 4.82 -5.87
N PHE A 400 4.24 4.89 -4.66
CA PHE A 400 4.67 4.06 -3.52
C PHE A 400 4.53 2.55 -3.77
N MET A 401 3.58 2.12 -4.62
CA MET A 401 3.40 0.72 -5.00
C MET A 401 4.58 0.24 -5.86
N TYR A 402 5.09 1.10 -6.73
CA TYR A 402 6.30 0.84 -7.51
C TYR A 402 7.52 0.72 -6.60
N SER A 403 7.72 1.68 -5.68
CA SER A 403 8.82 1.64 -4.69
C SER A 403 8.74 0.38 -3.82
N PHE A 404 7.54 -0.06 -3.44
CA PHE A 404 7.33 -1.33 -2.75
C PHE A 404 7.87 -2.52 -3.55
N ILE A 405 7.55 -2.61 -4.84
CA ILE A 405 8.03 -3.70 -5.70
C ILE A 405 9.55 -3.65 -5.87
N LEU A 406 10.12 -2.46 -6.11
CA LEU A 406 11.58 -2.31 -6.21
C LEU A 406 12.28 -2.84 -4.95
N LEU A 407 11.79 -2.49 -3.77
CA LEU A 407 12.35 -2.95 -2.49
C LEU A 407 12.19 -4.46 -2.28
N VAL A 408 11.08 -5.05 -2.72
CA VAL A 408 10.88 -6.51 -2.69
C VAL A 408 11.89 -7.22 -3.59
N LEU A 409 12.11 -6.72 -4.81
CA LEU A 409 13.08 -7.30 -5.75
C LEU A 409 14.51 -7.13 -5.24
N ALA A 410 14.84 -5.93 -4.72
CA ALA A 410 16.14 -5.65 -4.11
C ALA A 410 16.39 -6.57 -2.91
N TYR A 411 15.41 -6.78 -2.05
CA TYR A 411 15.54 -7.70 -0.90
C TYR A 411 15.73 -9.15 -1.36
N LYS A 412 14.99 -9.61 -2.36
CA LYS A 412 15.18 -10.95 -2.95
C LYS A 412 16.57 -11.14 -3.55
N ALA A 413 17.11 -10.12 -4.22
CA ALA A 413 18.49 -10.16 -4.71
C ALA A 413 19.47 -10.24 -3.55
N PHE A 414 19.36 -9.32 -2.59
CA PHE A 414 20.23 -9.24 -1.43
C PHE A 414 20.32 -10.56 -0.66
N THR A 415 19.20 -11.22 -0.41
CA THR A 415 19.15 -12.48 0.36
C THR A 415 19.64 -13.70 -0.42
N ARG A 416 19.90 -13.58 -1.73
CA ARG A 416 20.29 -14.67 -2.61
C ARG A 416 21.63 -14.43 -3.33
N LEU A 417 22.40 -13.42 -2.89
CA LEU A 417 23.73 -13.11 -3.42
C LEU A 417 24.82 -14.13 -3.02
N HIS A 418 24.48 -15.13 -2.19
CA HIS A 418 25.40 -16.16 -1.66
C HIS A 418 25.26 -17.48 -2.39
#